data_3997bb84da8ca5aefdf7f8785d4fbf9c
#
_entry.id   3997bb84da8ca5aefdf7f8785d4fbf9c
#
_cell.length_a   1.000
_cell.length_b   1.000
_cell.length_c   1.000
_cell.angle_alpha   90.00
_cell.angle_beta   90.00
_cell.angle_gamma   90.00
#
_symmetry.space_group_name_H-M   'P 1'
#
loop_
_entity.id
_entity.type
_entity.pdbx_description
1 polymer ?
#
loop_
_entity_poly.entity_id
_entity_poly.type
_entity_poly.pdbx_seq_one_letter_code
_entity_poly.pdbx_strand_id
1 'polypeptide(L)'
;LKIIKNLFFFFLKSTKLDPNNAKTYNNLASALNNLRKFEEAILNYNKALKLNPNFAEAHFNLAKTLNDVERFEDAIMSYCKAIDLDPNFEDAYNNLIKILTFYVPKKNNANICLISNKLLQNVIFNYNPSSKISDSDIKSFFKTCNDILTKNKNIDSLKSIETQIYRRNTTNLNCDRHFEVFNTFNVIPKFCFECFKVLIEPNDVVDLIKLYFVFDNLNLKNDNTRKCMIELRSNISGSYKGYIYCSSLKEANEIREQ
;
A
#
# COMPACT_ATOMS: atom_id res chain seq x y z
N LEU A 1 -14.24 -22.03 6.35
CA LEU A 1 -14.81 -22.41 5.04
C LEU A 1 -16.29 -22.81 5.13
N LYS A 2 -16.69 -23.66 6.11
CA LYS A 2 -18.10 -24.10 6.29
C LYS A 2 -19.07 -22.93 6.53
N ILE A 3 -18.67 -21.97 7.37
CA ILE A 3 -19.48 -20.76 7.67
C ILE A 3 -19.70 -19.92 6.40
N ILE A 4 -18.64 -19.71 5.60
CA ILE A 4 -18.71 -18.91 4.37
C ILE A 4 -19.63 -19.59 3.34
N LYS A 5 -19.55 -20.92 3.21
CA LYS A 5 -20.48 -21.68 2.35
C LYS A 5 -21.95 -21.53 2.81
N ASN A 6 -22.20 -21.58 4.10
CA ASN A 6 -23.56 -21.39 4.63
C ASN A 6 -24.08 -19.97 4.35
N LEU A 7 -23.24 -18.93 4.52
CA LEU A 7 -23.58 -17.55 4.17
C LEU A 7 -23.85 -17.40 2.68
N PHE A 8 -23.07 -18.03 1.82
CA PHE A 8 -23.30 -18.04 0.38
C PHE A 8 -24.70 -18.61 0.04
N PHE A 9 -25.05 -19.79 0.56
CA PHE A 9 -26.37 -20.38 0.31
C PHE A 9 -27.51 -19.54 0.89
N PHE A 10 -27.31 -18.92 2.06
CA PHE A 10 -28.29 -18.01 2.65
C PHE A 10 -28.54 -16.80 1.73
N PHE A 11 -27.50 -16.11 1.30
CA PHE A 11 -27.66 -14.94 0.43
C PHE A 11 -28.17 -15.33 -0.95
N LEU A 12 -27.78 -16.48 -1.50
CA LEU A 12 -28.31 -16.98 -2.75
C LEU A 12 -29.83 -17.24 -2.66
N LYS A 13 -30.33 -17.75 -1.56
CA LYS A 13 -31.78 -17.89 -1.31
C LYS A 13 -32.44 -16.53 -1.15
N SER A 14 -31.80 -15.61 -0.44
CA SER A 14 -32.32 -14.25 -0.21
C SER A 14 -32.48 -13.47 -1.53
N THR A 15 -31.56 -13.62 -2.51
CA THR A 15 -31.70 -12.96 -3.80
C THR A 15 -32.89 -13.48 -4.63
N LYS A 16 -33.34 -14.71 -4.37
CA LYS A 16 -34.54 -15.27 -5.02
C LYS A 16 -35.83 -14.74 -4.38
N LEU A 17 -35.80 -14.46 -3.08
CA LEU A 17 -36.95 -13.94 -2.34
C LEU A 17 -37.15 -12.44 -2.58
N ASP A 18 -36.05 -11.68 -2.65
CA ASP A 18 -36.07 -10.25 -2.94
C ASP A 18 -35.01 -9.92 -4.01
N PRO A 19 -35.39 -10.01 -5.30
CA PRO A 19 -34.47 -9.79 -6.42
C PRO A 19 -34.08 -8.32 -6.66
N ASN A 20 -34.72 -7.38 -5.95
CA ASN A 20 -34.44 -5.94 -6.08
C ASN A 20 -33.61 -5.38 -4.91
N ASN A 21 -33.11 -6.22 -4.02
CA ASN A 21 -32.35 -5.80 -2.87
C ASN A 21 -30.85 -5.72 -3.17
N ALA A 22 -30.33 -4.51 -3.39
CA ALA A 22 -28.91 -4.28 -3.67
C ALA A 22 -27.99 -4.81 -2.56
N LYS A 23 -28.39 -4.68 -1.29
CA LYS A 23 -27.59 -5.13 -0.15
C LYS A 23 -27.40 -6.66 -0.14
N THR A 24 -28.43 -7.40 -0.55
CA THR A 24 -28.34 -8.86 -0.64
C THR A 24 -27.35 -9.30 -1.70
N TYR A 25 -27.32 -8.63 -2.87
CA TYR A 25 -26.31 -8.91 -3.92
C TYR A 25 -24.90 -8.53 -3.49
N ASN A 26 -24.71 -7.40 -2.78
CA ASN A 26 -23.40 -7.04 -2.21
C ASN A 26 -22.92 -8.13 -1.24
N ASN A 27 -23.77 -8.62 -0.35
CA ASN A 27 -23.41 -9.66 0.62
C ASN A 27 -23.13 -11.02 -0.05
N LEU A 28 -23.90 -11.38 -1.08
CA LEU A 28 -23.65 -12.58 -1.88
C LEU A 28 -22.29 -12.48 -2.58
N ALA A 29 -21.98 -11.32 -3.18
CA ALA A 29 -20.71 -11.07 -3.82
C ALA A 29 -19.54 -11.15 -2.83
N SER A 30 -19.68 -10.60 -1.62
CA SER A 30 -18.68 -10.71 -0.57
C SER A 30 -18.43 -12.18 -0.17
N ALA A 31 -19.47 -12.99 -0.03
CA ALA A 31 -19.34 -14.42 0.23
C ALA A 31 -18.62 -15.16 -0.92
N LEU A 32 -18.92 -14.82 -2.18
CA LEU A 32 -18.25 -15.35 -3.37
C LEU A 32 -16.77 -14.96 -3.42
N ASN A 33 -16.45 -13.70 -3.11
CA ASN A 33 -15.07 -13.21 -3.03
C ASN A 33 -14.26 -14.01 -1.99
N ASN A 34 -14.82 -14.23 -0.80
CA ASN A 34 -14.20 -15.06 0.24
C ASN A 34 -14.03 -16.54 -0.17
N LEU A 35 -14.83 -17.02 -1.12
CA LEU A 35 -14.69 -18.33 -1.74
C LEU A 35 -13.71 -18.32 -2.95
N ARG A 36 -13.05 -17.21 -3.23
CA ARG A 36 -12.18 -16.96 -4.39
C ARG A 36 -12.87 -17.10 -5.75
N LYS A 37 -14.19 -16.96 -5.78
CA LYS A 37 -15.02 -16.94 -6.99
C LYS A 37 -15.15 -15.50 -7.50
N PHE A 38 -14.03 -14.92 -7.89
CA PHE A 38 -13.90 -13.49 -8.16
C PHE A 38 -14.82 -12.98 -9.28
N GLU A 39 -14.91 -13.68 -10.39
CA GLU A 39 -15.76 -13.26 -11.52
C GLU A 39 -17.26 -13.29 -11.15
N GLU A 40 -17.70 -14.32 -10.41
CA GLU A 40 -19.06 -14.40 -9.89
C GLU A 40 -19.34 -13.27 -8.89
N ALA A 41 -18.35 -12.91 -8.06
CA ALA A 41 -18.45 -11.80 -7.12
C ALA A 41 -18.60 -10.46 -7.87
N ILE A 42 -17.76 -10.18 -8.87
CA ILE A 42 -17.83 -8.99 -9.70
C ILE A 42 -19.21 -8.84 -10.36
N LEU A 43 -19.76 -9.91 -10.92
CA LEU A 43 -21.10 -9.89 -11.51
C LEU A 43 -22.17 -9.50 -10.49
N ASN A 44 -22.11 -10.02 -9.26
CA ASN A 44 -23.08 -9.71 -8.21
C ASN A 44 -22.90 -8.30 -7.63
N TYR A 45 -21.66 -7.80 -7.47
CA TYR A 45 -21.43 -6.40 -7.13
C TYR A 45 -21.99 -5.46 -8.20
N ASN A 46 -21.75 -5.73 -9.48
CA ASN A 46 -22.31 -4.94 -10.57
C ASN A 46 -23.85 -4.97 -10.56
N LYS A 47 -24.46 -6.09 -10.19
CA LYS A 47 -25.91 -6.18 -10.03
C LYS A 47 -26.40 -5.34 -8.85
N ALA A 48 -25.69 -5.36 -7.72
CA ALA A 48 -25.98 -4.50 -6.58
C ALA A 48 -25.91 -3.01 -6.97
N LEU A 49 -24.87 -2.61 -7.71
CA LEU A 49 -24.65 -1.24 -8.17
C LEU A 49 -25.65 -0.81 -9.26
N LYS A 50 -26.16 -1.75 -10.06
CA LYS A 50 -27.27 -1.46 -10.99
C LYS A 50 -28.56 -1.15 -10.25
N LEU A 51 -28.82 -1.82 -9.13
CA LEU A 51 -30.00 -1.58 -8.28
C LEU A 51 -29.82 -0.33 -7.41
N ASN A 52 -28.63 -0.07 -6.90
CA ASN A 52 -28.29 1.12 -6.13
C ASN A 52 -26.93 1.69 -6.57
N PRO A 53 -26.87 2.63 -7.51
CA PRO A 53 -25.63 3.23 -7.99
C PRO A 53 -24.84 4.03 -6.92
N ASN A 54 -25.52 4.45 -5.85
CA ASN A 54 -24.93 5.24 -4.76
C ASN A 54 -24.52 4.39 -3.55
N PHE A 55 -24.30 3.10 -3.74
CA PHE A 55 -23.88 2.19 -2.68
C PHE A 55 -22.35 2.19 -2.53
N ALA A 56 -21.81 3.11 -1.72
CA ALA A 56 -20.36 3.29 -1.52
C ALA A 56 -19.63 1.99 -1.13
N GLU A 57 -20.22 1.22 -0.19
CA GLU A 57 -19.64 -0.06 0.25
C GLU A 57 -19.55 -1.09 -0.90
N ALA A 58 -20.54 -1.13 -1.79
CA ALA A 58 -20.49 -2.05 -2.94
C ALA A 58 -19.43 -1.64 -3.96
N HIS A 59 -19.23 -0.33 -4.19
CA HIS A 59 -18.11 0.16 -5.00
C HIS A 59 -16.77 -0.20 -4.38
N PHE A 60 -16.60 -0.04 -3.08
CA PHE A 60 -15.39 -0.42 -2.36
C PHE A 60 -15.10 -1.93 -2.44
N ASN A 61 -16.11 -2.77 -2.20
CA ASN A 61 -15.96 -4.23 -2.25
C ASN A 61 -15.66 -4.73 -3.68
N LEU A 62 -16.31 -4.12 -4.69
CA LEU A 62 -15.99 -4.37 -6.11
C LEU A 62 -14.52 -4.01 -6.39
N ALA A 63 -14.07 -2.84 -5.94
CA ALA A 63 -12.70 -2.38 -6.14
C ALA A 63 -11.67 -3.34 -5.54
N LYS A 64 -11.91 -3.83 -4.31
CA LYS A 64 -11.06 -4.86 -3.68
C LYS A 64 -10.96 -6.11 -4.54
N THR A 65 -12.11 -6.62 -5.00
CA THR A 65 -12.15 -7.83 -5.83
C THR A 65 -11.44 -7.63 -7.17
N LEU A 66 -11.61 -6.45 -7.79
CA LEU A 66 -10.90 -6.08 -9.02
C LEU A 66 -9.39 -5.98 -8.81
N ASN A 67 -8.95 -5.45 -7.67
CA ASN A 67 -7.54 -5.42 -7.29
C ASN A 67 -6.96 -6.83 -7.09
N ASP A 68 -7.71 -7.74 -6.48
CA ASP A 68 -7.29 -9.14 -6.26
C ASP A 68 -7.11 -9.91 -7.56
N VAL A 69 -7.78 -9.50 -8.65
CA VAL A 69 -7.62 -10.04 -10.01
C VAL A 69 -6.77 -9.14 -10.92
N GLU A 70 -6.01 -8.22 -10.36
CA GLU A 70 -5.06 -7.32 -11.04
C GLU A 70 -5.70 -6.38 -12.09
N ARG A 71 -7.01 -6.17 -12.01
CA ARG A 71 -7.73 -5.20 -12.85
C ARG A 71 -7.64 -3.81 -12.24
N PHE A 72 -6.41 -3.28 -12.12
CA PHE A 72 -6.08 -2.07 -11.35
C PHE A 72 -6.82 -0.82 -11.84
N GLU A 73 -6.96 -0.63 -13.15
CA GLU A 73 -7.67 0.53 -13.70
C GLU A 73 -9.14 0.57 -13.25
N ASP A 74 -9.84 -0.56 -13.34
CA ASP A 74 -11.23 -0.66 -12.93
C ASP A 74 -11.37 -0.58 -11.40
N ALA A 75 -10.40 -1.11 -10.65
CA ALA A 75 -10.34 -1.00 -9.19
C ALA A 75 -10.21 0.46 -8.76
N ILE A 76 -9.30 1.22 -9.35
CA ILE A 76 -9.11 2.65 -9.10
C ILE A 76 -10.40 3.43 -9.33
N MET A 77 -11.06 3.19 -10.46
CA MET A 77 -12.33 3.88 -10.78
C MET A 77 -13.42 3.58 -9.74
N SER A 78 -13.47 2.34 -9.27
CA SER A 78 -14.45 1.92 -8.26
C SER A 78 -14.12 2.48 -6.86
N TYR A 79 -12.84 2.54 -6.47
CA TYR A 79 -12.43 3.23 -5.23
C TYR A 79 -12.74 4.73 -5.30
N CYS A 80 -12.43 5.40 -6.41
CA CYS A 80 -12.79 6.81 -6.59
C CYS A 80 -14.29 7.03 -6.41
N LYS A 81 -15.13 6.16 -6.99
CA LYS A 81 -16.57 6.27 -6.84
C LYS A 81 -17.05 6.05 -5.41
N ALA A 82 -16.43 5.11 -4.67
CA ALA A 82 -16.72 4.93 -3.25
C ALA A 82 -16.38 6.18 -2.43
N ILE A 83 -15.23 6.80 -2.69
CA ILE A 83 -14.77 8.04 -2.05
C ILE A 83 -15.67 9.23 -2.40
N ASP A 84 -16.10 9.36 -3.66
CA ASP A 84 -17.00 10.44 -4.09
C ASP A 84 -18.38 10.33 -3.39
N LEU A 85 -18.81 9.12 -3.07
CA LEU A 85 -20.07 8.84 -2.37
C LEU A 85 -19.95 8.98 -0.85
N ASP A 86 -18.81 8.59 -0.29
CA ASP A 86 -18.46 8.74 1.13
C ASP A 86 -17.05 9.29 1.29
N PRO A 87 -16.91 10.62 1.42
CA PRO A 87 -15.61 11.27 1.59
C PRO A 87 -14.87 10.89 2.89
N ASN A 88 -15.52 10.21 3.82
CA ASN A 88 -14.90 9.72 5.06
C ASN A 88 -14.52 8.24 5.00
N PHE A 89 -14.63 7.61 3.84
CA PHE A 89 -14.34 6.19 3.68
C PHE A 89 -12.82 5.92 3.68
N GLU A 90 -12.24 5.89 4.87
CA GLU A 90 -10.79 5.77 5.10
C GLU A 90 -10.16 4.55 4.39
N ASP A 91 -10.81 3.37 4.47
CA ASP A 91 -10.33 2.16 3.81
C ASP A 91 -10.24 2.29 2.28
N ALA A 92 -11.16 3.04 1.67
CA ALA A 92 -11.14 3.27 0.22
C ALA A 92 -9.95 4.16 -0.18
N TYR A 93 -9.65 5.20 0.59
CA TYR A 93 -8.45 6.02 0.39
C TYR A 93 -7.17 5.19 0.53
N ASN A 94 -7.04 4.41 1.60
CA ASN A 94 -5.85 3.62 1.88
C ASN A 94 -5.57 2.62 0.76
N ASN A 95 -6.60 1.90 0.29
CA ASN A 95 -6.44 0.94 -0.81
C ASN A 95 -6.16 1.63 -2.15
N LEU A 96 -6.79 2.78 -2.44
CA LEU A 96 -6.51 3.57 -3.64
C LEU A 96 -5.04 4.04 -3.65
N ILE A 97 -4.57 4.65 -2.56
CA ILE A 97 -3.19 5.11 -2.45
C ILE A 97 -2.22 3.95 -2.63
N LYS A 98 -2.50 2.81 -2.02
CA LYS A 98 -1.65 1.62 -2.16
C LYS A 98 -1.50 1.19 -3.63
N ILE A 99 -2.56 1.19 -4.42
CA ILE A 99 -2.47 0.90 -5.85
C ILE A 99 -1.64 1.97 -6.58
N LEU A 100 -1.84 3.24 -6.25
CA LEU A 100 -1.14 4.36 -6.89
C LEU A 100 0.36 4.39 -6.61
N THR A 101 0.87 3.63 -5.64
CA THR A 101 2.32 3.49 -5.41
C THR A 101 3.04 2.68 -6.49
N PHE A 102 2.33 1.83 -7.23
CA PHE A 102 2.92 0.95 -8.25
C PHE A 102 2.21 0.98 -9.60
N TYR A 103 1.00 1.56 -9.67
CA TYR A 103 0.22 1.63 -10.91
C TYR A 103 -0.14 3.08 -11.26
N VAL A 104 0.15 3.48 -12.49
CA VAL A 104 -0.21 4.80 -13.02
C VAL A 104 -1.51 4.69 -13.81
N PRO A 105 -2.60 5.36 -13.37
CA PRO A 105 -3.88 5.32 -14.08
C PRO A 105 -3.78 5.91 -15.49
N LYS A 106 -4.38 5.24 -16.45
CA LYS A 106 -4.43 5.68 -17.86
C LYS A 106 -5.65 6.55 -18.14
N LYS A 107 -6.76 6.29 -17.42
CA LYS A 107 -8.01 7.04 -17.58
C LYS A 107 -7.97 8.32 -16.74
N ASN A 108 -8.34 9.43 -17.35
CA ASN A 108 -8.55 10.69 -16.62
C ASN A 108 -9.80 10.57 -15.73
N ASN A 109 -9.68 11.01 -14.50
CA ASN A 109 -10.79 11.08 -13.55
C ASN A 109 -10.65 12.38 -12.76
N ALA A 110 -11.80 13.00 -12.45
CA ALA A 110 -11.86 14.25 -11.68
C ALA A 110 -11.72 14.01 -10.16
N ASN A 111 -11.52 12.78 -9.71
CA ASN A 111 -11.32 12.49 -8.30
C ASN A 111 -10.06 13.17 -7.77
N ILE A 112 -10.21 13.82 -6.62
CA ILE A 112 -9.19 14.67 -6.00
C ILE A 112 -7.89 13.91 -5.71
N CYS A 113 -7.97 12.61 -5.35
CA CYS A 113 -6.80 11.78 -5.10
C CYS A 113 -5.96 11.57 -6.36
N LEU A 114 -6.63 11.35 -7.51
CA LEU A 114 -5.93 11.14 -8.78
C LEU A 114 -5.33 12.44 -9.30
N ILE A 115 -6.03 13.57 -9.14
CA ILE A 115 -5.50 14.90 -9.48
C ILE A 115 -4.27 15.20 -8.63
N SER A 116 -4.35 15.02 -7.31
CA SER A 116 -3.23 15.23 -6.39
C SER A 116 -2.05 14.32 -6.70
N ASN A 117 -2.30 13.03 -6.97
CA ASN A 117 -1.26 12.07 -7.35
C ASN A 117 -0.53 12.50 -8.63
N LYS A 118 -1.28 12.94 -9.66
CA LYS A 118 -0.70 13.44 -10.92
C LYS A 118 0.13 14.71 -10.71
N LEU A 119 -0.31 15.61 -9.84
CA LEU A 119 0.43 16.83 -9.51
C LEU A 119 1.71 16.49 -8.73
N LEU A 120 1.63 15.56 -7.78
CA LEU A 120 2.78 15.11 -6.99
C LEU A 120 3.84 14.41 -7.86
N GLN A 121 3.43 13.63 -8.85
CA GLN A 121 4.36 12.97 -9.79
C GLN A 121 5.17 13.98 -10.63
N ASN A 122 4.67 15.21 -10.80
CA ASN A 122 5.39 16.28 -11.49
C ASN A 122 6.30 17.10 -10.57
N VAL A 123 6.28 16.86 -9.27
CA VAL A 123 7.21 17.51 -8.31
C VAL A 123 8.54 16.77 -8.36
N ILE A 124 9.50 17.39 -9.04
CA ILE A 124 10.84 16.81 -9.19
C ILE A 124 11.74 17.31 -8.05
N PHE A 125 12.34 16.39 -7.33
CA PHE A 125 13.45 16.71 -6.43
C PHE A 125 14.75 16.45 -7.17
N ASN A 126 15.40 17.57 -7.60
CA ASN A 126 16.69 17.48 -8.28
C ASN A 126 17.79 17.20 -7.24
N TYR A 127 18.13 15.94 -7.10
CA TYR A 127 19.22 15.48 -6.25
C TYR A 127 20.43 15.09 -7.10
N ASN A 128 21.59 15.66 -6.76
CA ASN A 128 22.86 15.20 -7.29
C ASN A 128 23.52 14.28 -6.24
N PRO A 129 23.72 12.98 -6.53
CA PRO A 129 24.32 12.02 -5.59
C PRO A 129 25.72 12.44 -5.10
N SER A 130 26.43 13.25 -5.90
CA SER A 130 27.76 13.76 -5.55
C SER A 130 27.73 15.02 -4.67
N SER A 131 26.58 15.59 -4.41
CA SER A 131 26.40 16.78 -3.58
C SER A 131 25.72 16.45 -2.26
N LYS A 132 26.07 17.20 -1.21
CA LYS A 132 25.40 17.09 0.08
C LYS A 132 23.97 17.62 -0.04
N ILE A 133 22.98 16.80 0.29
CA ILE A 133 21.59 17.25 0.35
C ILE A 133 21.42 18.21 1.52
N SER A 134 20.91 19.41 1.26
CA SER A 134 20.65 20.38 2.32
C SER A 134 19.27 20.16 2.94
N ASP A 135 19.13 20.51 4.21
CA ASP A 135 17.83 20.50 4.93
C ASP A 135 16.82 21.45 4.30
N SER A 136 17.29 22.58 3.75
CA SER A 136 16.44 23.57 3.07
C SER A 136 15.80 23.00 1.80
N ASP A 137 16.53 22.21 1.02
CA ASP A 137 16.02 21.62 -0.21
C ASP A 137 14.93 20.59 0.09
N ILE A 138 15.17 19.74 1.10
CA ILE A 138 14.17 18.77 1.56
C ILE A 138 12.92 19.48 2.09
N LYS A 139 13.08 20.49 2.95
CA LYS A 139 11.95 21.25 3.49
C LYS A 139 11.15 21.96 2.39
N SER A 140 11.84 22.52 1.38
CA SER A 140 11.21 23.17 0.22
C SER A 140 10.40 22.16 -0.63
N PHE A 141 10.99 20.99 -0.90
CA PHE A 141 10.31 19.92 -1.61
C PHE A 141 9.03 19.49 -0.89
N PHE A 142 9.13 19.17 0.42
CA PHE A 142 7.95 18.77 1.19
C PHE A 142 6.92 19.88 1.35
N LYS A 143 7.33 21.15 1.42
CA LYS A 143 6.40 22.29 1.39
C LYS A 143 5.60 22.29 0.10
N THR A 144 6.25 22.11 -1.04
CA THR A 144 5.58 22.03 -2.35
C THR A 144 4.58 20.85 -2.39
N CYS A 145 4.98 19.68 -1.91
CA CYS A 145 4.07 18.52 -1.81
C CYS A 145 2.88 18.81 -0.89
N ASN A 146 3.12 19.41 0.27
CA ASN A 146 2.08 19.77 1.22
C ASN A 146 1.11 20.81 0.65
N ASP A 147 1.60 21.79 -0.09
CA ASP A 147 0.76 22.81 -0.75
C ASP A 147 -0.18 22.18 -1.80
N ILE A 148 0.26 21.11 -2.48
CA ILE A 148 -0.58 20.34 -3.39
C ILE A 148 -1.67 19.58 -2.62
N LEU A 149 -1.30 18.93 -1.52
CA LEU A 149 -2.23 18.15 -0.71
C LEU A 149 -3.26 19.03 0.02
N THR A 150 -2.83 20.15 0.59
CA THR A 150 -3.70 21.06 1.36
C THR A 150 -4.68 21.84 0.50
N LYS A 151 -4.34 22.13 -0.76
CA LYS A 151 -5.31 22.71 -1.71
C LYS A 151 -6.50 21.80 -1.98
N ASN A 152 -6.33 20.52 -1.71
CA ASN A 152 -7.31 19.47 -1.97
C ASN A 152 -7.86 18.91 -0.65
N LYS A 153 -8.51 19.73 0.12
CA LYS A 153 -8.90 19.68 1.55
C LYS A 153 -9.40 18.37 2.20
N ASN A 154 -9.53 17.26 1.51
CA ASN A 154 -10.15 16.04 2.06
C ASN A 154 -9.17 14.88 2.32
N ILE A 155 -7.84 15.15 2.30
CA ILE A 155 -6.82 14.10 2.52
C ILE A 155 -6.17 14.23 3.91
N ASP A 156 -6.77 14.99 4.80
CA ASP A 156 -6.17 15.46 6.05
C ASP A 156 -5.87 14.39 7.12
N SER A 157 -6.25 13.13 6.92
CA SER A 157 -6.10 12.14 7.99
C SER A 157 -5.94 10.70 7.54
N LEU A 158 -5.08 10.44 6.56
CA LEU A 158 -4.68 9.05 6.29
C LEU A 158 -3.87 8.54 7.48
N LYS A 159 -4.52 7.81 8.36
CA LYS A 159 -3.86 7.07 9.44
C LYS A 159 -3.18 5.84 8.85
N SER A 160 -2.05 6.05 8.18
CA SER A 160 -1.21 4.94 7.79
C SER A 160 -0.51 4.39 9.04
N ILE A 161 -0.75 3.11 9.32
CA ILE A 161 0.01 2.34 10.31
C ILE A 161 1.31 1.78 9.69
N GLU A 162 1.59 2.07 8.43
CA GLU A 162 2.81 1.61 7.79
C GLU A 162 3.99 2.45 8.28
N THR A 163 4.89 1.80 9.00
CA THR A 163 6.12 2.42 9.51
C THR A 163 7.27 2.40 8.50
N GLN A 164 7.11 1.62 7.43
CA GLN A 164 8.10 1.52 6.35
C GLN A 164 7.81 2.57 5.29
N ILE A 165 8.66 3.61 5.20
CA ILE A 165 8.49 4.73 4.26
C ILE A 165 9.15 4.48 2.90
N TYR A 166 10.06 3.50 2.83
CA TYR A 166 10.77 3.15 1.59
C TYR A 166 11.21 1.70 1.59
N ARG A 167 11.12 1.07 0.44
CA ARG A 167 11.71 -0.24 0.17
C ARG A 167 12.10 -0.36 -1.29
N ARG A 168 13.35 -0.76 -1.54
CA ARG A 168 13.82 -1.16 -2.87
C ARG A 168 14.13 -2.65 -2.85
N ASN A 169 13.64 -3.32 -3.86
CA ASN A 169 13.72 -4.77 -4.06
C ASN A 169 13.04 -5.62 -2.97
N THR A 170 12.46 -6.68 -3.44
CA THR A 170 12.02 -7.81 -2.64
C THR A 170 12.97 -8.98 -2.92
N THR A 171 14.28 -8.79 -2.71
CA THR A 171 15.19 -9.91 -2.88
C THR A 171 14.70 -11.06 -2.06
N ASN A 172 14.49 -12.15 -2.76
CA ASN A 172 14.03 -13.39 -2.18
C ASN A 172 15.19 -14.01 -1.36
N LEU A 173 15.42 -13.45 -0.18
CA LEU A 173 16.29 -14.06 0.83
C LEU A 173 15.63 -15.31 1.43
N ASN A 174 14.76 -16.00 0.68
CA ASN A 174 13.83 -17.01 1.18
C ASN A 174 12.89 -16.46 2.29
N CYS A 175 12.68 -15.14 2.34
CA CYS A 175 11.82 -14.52 3.33
C CYS A 175 10.36 -14.94 3.20
N ASP A 176 9.88 -15.26 2.00
CA ASP A 176 8.51 -15.77 1.82
C ASP A 176 8.28 -17.07 2.60
N ARG A 177 9.29 -17.94 2.62
CA ARG A 177 9.29 -19.16 3.45
C ARG A 177 9.27 -18.83 4.95
N HIS A 178 9.93 -17.75 5.35
CA HIS A 178 9.94 -17.29 6.75
C HIS A 178 8.61 -16.66 7.14
N PHE A 179 8.00 -15.88 6.24
CA PHE A 179 6.68 -15.31 6.46
C PHE A 179 5.60 -16.37 6.55
N GLU A 180 5.68 -17.44 5.76
CA GLU A 180 4.75 -18.56 5.82
C GLU A 180 4.85 -19.27 7.20
N VAL A 181 6.06 -19.54 7.69
CA VAL A 181 6.28 -20.13 9.02
C VAL A 181 5.80 -19.17 10.11
N PHE A 182 6.11 -17.87 10.02
CA PHE A 182 5.66 -16.89 11.00
C PHE A 182 4.13 -16.79 11.03
N ASN A 183 3.48 -16.69 9.88
CA ASN A 183 2.02 -16.54 9.79
C ASN A 183 1.29 -17.82 10.19
N THR A 184 1.89 -19.01 9.97
CA THR A 184 1.26 -20.29 10.30
C THR A 184 1.43 -20.64 11.77
N PHE A 185 2.62 -20.38 12.33
CA PHE A 185 2.99 -20.86 13.67
C PHE A 185 3.24 -19.75 14.69
N ASN A 186 3.14 -18.46 14.28
CA ASN A 186 3.46 -17.28 15.09
C ASN A 186 4.86 -17.35 15.75
N VAL A 187 5.82 -17.95 15.04
CA VAL A 187 7.21 -18.16 15.49
C VAL A 187 8.16 -17.52 14.50
N ILE A 188 9.14 -16.75 15.00
CA ILE A 188 10.23 -16.24 14.19
C ILE A 188 11.29 -17.34 14.04
N PRO A 189 11.55 -17.86 12.83
CA PRO A 189 12.56 -18.89 12.63
C PRO A 189 13.94 -18.40 13.05
N LYS A 190 14.74 -19.29 13.68
CA LYS A 190 16.08 -18.98 14.19
C LYS A 190 16.99 -18.34 13.11
N PHE A 191 16.88 -18.76 11.88
CA PHE A 191 17.67 -18.23 10.76
C PHE A 191 17.28 -16.78 10.36
N CYS A 192 16.13 -16.25 10.80
CA CYS A 192 15.81 -14.83 10.63
C CYS A 192 16.71 -13.92 11.47
N PHE A 193 17.38 -14.46 12.48
CA PHE A 193 18.33 -13.73 13.30
C PHE A 193 19.76 -13.76 12.72
N GLU A 194 20.00 -14.57 11.69
CA GLU A 194 21.31 -14.73 11.03
C GLU A 194 21.46 -13.84 9.78
N CYS A 195 20.48 -13.00 9.46
CA CYS A 195 20.60 -12.06 8.35
C CYS A 195 21.59 -10.96 8.67
N PHE A 196 22.62 -10.82 7.85
CA PHE A 196 23.54 -9.68 7.93
C PHE A 196 22.85 -8.43 7.43
N LYS A 197 23.03 -7.33 8.16
CA LYS A 197 22.39 -6.03 7.83
C LYS A 197 23.37 -4.92 8.15
N VAL A 198 23.49 -3.98 7.22
CA VAL A 198 24.02 -2.66 7.57
C VAL A 198 22.86 -1.87 8.15
N LEU A 199 22.98 -1.45 9.40
CA LEU A 199 22.03 -0.58 10.09
C LEU A 199 22.55 0.85 10.06
N ILE A 200 21.71 1.79 9.65
CA ILE A 200 21.95 3.22 9.70
C ILE A 200 20.86 3.81 10.59
N GLU A 201 21.24 4.62 11.55
CA GLU A 201 20.32 5.27 12.51
C GLU A 201 20.32 6.79 12.25
N PRO A 202 19.38 7.31 11.42
CA PRO A 202 19.19 8.74 11.27
C PRO A 202 18.82 9.42 12.59
N ASN A 203 19.29 10.65 12.81
CA ASN A 203 19.03 11.39 14.05
C ASN A 203 17.59 11.89 14.11
N ASP A 204 17.02 12.26 12.97
CA ASP A 204 15.69 12.81 12.86
C ASP A 204 14.99 12.38 11.55
N VAL A 205 13.77 12.86 11.37
CA VAL A 205 12.98 12.56 10.17
C VAL A 205 13.59 13.12 8.89
N VAL A 206 14.29 14.25 8.96
CA VAL A 206 14.94 14.87 7.80
C VAL A 206 16.11 14.00 7.33
N ASP A 207 16.91 13.51 8.27
CA ASP A 207 18.00 12.56 7.97
C ASP A 207 17.46 11.22 7.44
N LEU A 208 16.31 10.73 7.92
CA LEU A 208 15.66 9.55 7.38
C LEU A 208 15.24 9.75 5.91
N ILE A 209 14.75 10.94 5.57
CA ILE A 209 14.37 11.30 4.20
C ILE A 209 15.61 11.44 3.30
N LYS A 210 16.69 12.05 3.80
CA LYS A 210 17.98 12.06 3.07
C LYS A 210 18.46 10.64 2.79
N LEU A 211 18.38 9.76 3.78
CA LEU A 211 18.75 8.36 3.61
C LEU A 211 17.87 7.66 2.57
N TYR A 212 16.59 7.99 2.47
CA TYR A 212 15.73 7.51 1.40
C TYR A 212 16.32 7.86 0.01
N PHE A 213 16.67 9.13 -0.23
CA PHE A 213 17.25 9.54 -1.50
C PHE A 213 18.62 8.90 -1.79
N VAL A 214 19.44 8.75 -0.75
CA VAL A 214 20.72 8.02 -0.88
C VAL A 214 20.45 6.57 -1.27
N PHE A 215 19.54 5.89 -0.60
CA PHE A 215 19.20 4.49 -0.88
C PHE A 215 18.62 4.29 -2.29
N ASP A 216 17.84 5.25 -2.78
CA ASP A 216 17.24 5.16 -4.11
C ASP A 216 18.31 5.29 -5.22
N ASN A 217 19.36 6.08 -4.99
CA ASN A 217 20.43 6.33 -5.94
C ASN A 217 21.68 5.46 -5.73
N LEU A 218 21.79 4.72 -4.62
CA LEU A 218 22.93 3.91 -4.30
C LEU A 218 23.02 2.69 -5.23
N ASN A 219 24.13 2.56 -5.97
CA ASN A 219 24.38 1.43 -6.85
C ASN A 219 25.20 0.37 -6.10
N LEU A 220 24.56 -0.69 -5.66
CA LEU A 220 25.20 -1.84 -5.03
C LEU A 220 25.35 -2.97 -6.03
N LYS A 221 26.49 -3.68 -5.98
CA LYS A 221 26.85 -4.77 -6.88
C LYS A 221 25.76 -5.85 -7.02
N ASN A 222 25.07 -6.15 -5.91
CA ASN A 222 24.05 -7.18 -5.85
C ASN A 222 22.61 -6.59 -5.76
N ASP A 223 22.47 -5.28 -6.02
CA ASP A 223 21.21 -4.54 -5.86
C ASP A 223 20.43 -4.92 -4.60
N ASN A 224 21.16 -4.95 -3.46
CA ASN A 224 20.66 -5.41 -2.17
C ASN A 224 19.37 -4.74 -1.77
N THR A 225 18.47 -5.51 -1.14
CA THR A 225 17.24 -4.98 -0.54
C THR A 225 17.56 -3.89 0.48
N ARG A 226 16.91 -2.76 0.35
CA ARG A 226 17.07 -1.59 1.22
C ARG A 226 15.73 -1.12 1.71
N LYS A 227 15.66 -0.65 2.94
CA LYS A 227 14.44 -0.02 3.47
C LYS A 227 14.74 1.09 4.47
N CYS A 228 13.88 2.10 4.48
CA CYS A 228 13.81 3.11 5.52
C CYS A 228 12.50 2.97 6.29
N MET A 229 12.54 3.10 7.60
CA MET A 229 11.37 2.95 8.44
C MET A 229 11.43 3.78 9.71
N ILE A 230 10.25 4.04 10.28
CA ILE A 230 10.09 4.59 11.63
C ILE A 230 9.88 3.43 12.58
N GLU A 231 10.69 3.34 13.63
CA GLU A 231 10.56 2.31 14.65
C GLU A 231 9.62 2.79 15.75
N LEU A 232 8.49 2.12 15.90
CA LEU A 232 7.47 2.47 16.89
C LEU A 232 7.50 1.59 18.16
N ARG A 233 8.34 0.54 18.15
CA ARG A 233 8.44 -0.36 19.31
C ARG A 233 9.29 0.28 20.40
N SER A 234 8.72 0.43 21.59
CA SER A 234 9.34 1.10 22.72
C SER A 234 10.59 0.40 23.29
N ASN A 235 10.73 -0.90 23.02
CA ASN A 235 11.85 -1.73 23.47
C ASN A 235 13.04 -1.75 22.50
N ILE A 236 12.96 -1.03 21.38
CA ILE A 236 14.03 -0.92 20.39
C ILE A 236 14.53 0.52 20.37
N SER A 237 15.83 0.71 20.56
CA SER A 237 16.45 2.03 20.50
C SER A 237 16.45 2.62 19.09
N GLY A 238 16.36 3.93 18.99
CA GLY A 238 16.36 4.70 17.74
C GLY A 238 15.01 4.68 17.03
N SER A 239 14.44 5.88 16.82
CA SER A 239 13.13 6.04 16.17
C SER A 239 13.19 5.91 14.66
N TYR A 240 14.35 6.17 14.04
CA TYR A 240 14.51 6.17 12.59
C TYR A 240 15.58 5.17 12.20
N LYS A 241 15.29 4.32 11.19
CA LYS A 241 16.18 3.25 10.78
C LYS A 241 16.25 3.07 9.28
N GLY A 242 17.49 2.89 8.79
CA GLY A 242 17.77 2.39 7.46
C GLY A 242 18.43 1.01 7.53
N TYR A 243 18.06 0.13 6.63
CA TYR A 243 18.65 -1.21 6.54
C TYR A 243 19.05 -1.53 5.12
N ILE A 244 20.25 -2.11 4.97
CA ILE A 244 20.68 -2.80 3.75
C ILE A 244 20.90 -4.27 4.11
N TYR A 245 20.21 -5.16 3.42
CA TYR A 245 20.29 -6.60 3.67
C TYR A 245 21.44 -7.21 2.85
N CYS A 246 22.27 -7.99 3.51
CA CYS A 246 23.48 -8.56 2.95
C CYS A 246 23.44 -10.09 3.04
N SER A 247 24.09 -10.77 2.10
CA SER A 247 24.22 -12.22 2.06
C SER A 247 25.31 -12.75 2.99
N SER A 248 26.26 -11.89 3.39
CA SER A 248 27.40 -12.26 4.24
C SER A 248 27.91 -11.07 5.04
N LEU A 249 28.68 -11.37 6.09
CA LEU A 249 29.39 -10.35 6.87
C LEU A 249 30.42 -9.60 6.03
N LYS A 250 31.07 -10.27 5.09
CA LYS A 250 32.04 -9.65 4.18
C LYS A 250 31.35 -8.59 3.33
N GLU A 251 30.21 -8.91 2.71
CA GLU A 251 29.42 -7.97 1.92
C GLU A 251 28.93 -6.79 2.78
N ALA A 252 28.48 -7.06 4.00
CA ALA A 252 28.04 -6.00 4.92
C ALA A 252 29.18 -5.02 5.26
N ASN A 253 30.40 -5.51 5.45
CA ASN A 253 31.59 -4.67 5.69
C ASN A 253 31.97 -3.86 4.44
N GLU A 254 31.95 -4.46 3.26
CA GLU A 254 32.24 -3.78 1.98
C GLU A 254 31.25 -2.63 1.72
N ILE A 255 29.95 -2.85 2.03
CA ILE A 255 28.91 -1.82 1.88
C ILE A 255 29.06 -0.70 2.91
N ARG A 256 29.51 -1.02 4.12
CA ARG A 256 29.72 -0.02 5.17
C ARG A 256 30.84 0.97 4.86
N GLU A 257 31.81 0.56 4.04
CA GLU A 257 32.97 1.37 3.64
C GLU A 257 32.67 2.24 2.41
N GLN A 258 31.58 2.03 1.71
CA GLN A 258 31.08 2.87 0.59
C GLN A 258 30.29 4.08 1.08
#